data_b1d04de7d19a164fe3bbc96c0a524378
#
_entry.id   b1d04de7d19a164fe3bbc96c0a524378
#
_cell.length_a   1.000
_cell.length_b   1.000
_cell.length_c   1.000
_cell.angle_alpha   90.00
_cell.angle_beta   90.00
_cell.angle_gamma   90.00
#
_symmetry.space_group_name_H-M   'P 1'
#
loop_
_entity.id
_entity.type
_entity.pdbx_description
1 polymer ?
#
loop_
_entity_poly.entity_id
_entity_poly.type
_entity_poly.pdbx_seq_one_letter_code
_entity_poly.pdbx_strand_id
1 'polypeptide(L)'
;LVIESGLGTVTVTEVLALSNSSADRIDTRNQPLKQKLPEGLENFRMMESSSGAVIQHYLENNLLKIEQDFPTGNSQIIYQYLLPAWFGSLEINREFNFSLDKVEVLTPEGYLQIKSEQLIFSGKQSFHDITYLTWRSKASDSNLLTFTISNIPVTSLQYSGVSGVILLSLFATVALFFQFRLNNKKRTEEPTI
;
A
#
# COMPACT_ATOMS: atom_id res chain seq x y z
N LEU A 1 -5.91 -8.55 -6.09
CA LEU A 1 -5.87 -7.30 -5.34
C LEU A 1 -6.81 -6.30 -6.02
N VAL A 2 -7.79 -5.75 -5.30
CA VAL A 2 -8.59 -4.61 -5.77
C VAL A 2 -8.10 -3.36 -5.06
N ILE A 3 -7.81 -2.31 -5.82
CA ILE A 3 -7.20 -1.08 -5.34
C ILE A 3 -8.13 0.09 -5.65
N GLU A 4 -8.55 0.78 -4.61
CA GLU A 4 -9.42 1.95 -4.70
C GLU A 4 -8.77 3.14 -4.02
N SER A 5 -8.88 4.31 -4.63
CA SER A 5 -8.30 5.52 -4.05
C SER A 5 -9.26 6.22 -3.10
N GLY A 6 -8.75 6.58 -1.95
CA GLY A 6 -9.32 7.58 -1.06
C GLY A 6 -8.56 8.90 -1.13
N LEU A 7 -8.89 9.83 -0.27
CA LEU A 7 -8.21 11.11 -0.14
C LEU A 7 -6.95 10.95 0.72
N GLY A 8 -5.77 10.93 0.08
CA GLY A 8 -4.49 10.69 0.73
C GLY A 8 -4.25 9.23 1.16
N THR A 9 -5.09 8.31 0.72
CA THR A 9 -5.00 6.90 1.09
C THR A 9 -5.37 6.01 -0.08
N VAL A 10 -5.02 4.75 0.02
CA VAL A 10 -5.43 3.68 -0.89
C VAL A 10 -6.06 2.57 -0.08
N THR A 11 -7.26 2.16 -0.47
CA THR A 11 -7.90 0.95 0.05
C THR A 11 -7.45 -0.24 -0.79
N VAL A 12 -6.91 -1.25 -0.13
CA VAL A 12 -6.51 -2.51 -0.77
C VAL A 12 -7.42 -3.61 -0.25
N THR A 13 -8.16 -4.24 -1.16
CA THR A 13 -8.92 -5.46 -0.88
C THR A 13 -8.19 -6.64 -1.49
N GLU A 14 -7.74 -7.56 -0.66
CA GLU A 14 -7.11 -8.79 -1.09
C GLU A 14 -8.09 -9.95 -1.08
N VAL A 15 -8.14 -10.68 -2.17
CA VAL A 15 -8.86 -11.94 -2.29
C VAL A 15 -7.83 -13.04 -2.50
N LEU A 16 -7.65 -13.88 -1.50
CA LEU A 16 -6.82 -15.07 -1.59
C LEU A 16 -7.69 -16.25 -2.00
N ALA A 17 -7.51 -16.73 -3.21
CA ALA A 17 -8.11 -17.97 -3.67
C ALA A 17 -7.17 -19.12 -3.31
N LEU A 18 -7.64 -20.03 -2.47
CA LEU A 18 -6.89 -21.19 -1.98
C LEU A 18 -7.52 -22.46 -2.55
N SER A 19 -6.68 -23.36 -3.04
CA SER A 19 -7.13 -24.65 -3.53
C SER A 19 -6.57 -25.77 -2.65
N ASN A 20 -7.47 -26.54 -2.03
CA ASN A 20 -7.12 -27.74 -1.32
C ASN A 20 -7.41 -28.97 -2.20
N SER A 21 -6.36 -29.51 -2.82
CA SER A 21 -6.45 -30.70 -3.68
C SER A 21 -6.37 -32.01 -2.91
N SER A 22 -6.21 -31.99 -1.57
CA SER A 22 -6.22 -33.20 -0.75
C SER A 22 -7.63 -33.74 -0.59
N ALA A 23 -7.73 -35.03 -0.24
CA ALA A 23 -9.03 -35.66 0.08
C ALA A 23 -9.56 -35.16 1.44
N ASP A 24 -8.71 -34.63 2.30
CA ASP A 24 -9.04 -34.26 3.67
C ASP A 24 -9.10 -32.74 3.86
N ARG A 25 -9.77 -32.32 4.89
CA ARG A 25 -9.76 -30.94 5.39
C ARG A 25 -8.35 -30.56 5.86
N ILE A 26 -7.95 -29.35 5.61
CA ILE A 26 -6.73 -28.76 6.18
C ILE A 26 -7.15 -27.90 7.37
N ASP A 27 -6.79 -28.34 8.58
CA ASP A 27 -6.99 -27.58 9.82
C ASP A 27 -5.75 -26.73 10.11
N THR A 28 -5.90 -25.40 10.04
CA THR A 28 -4.77 -24.49 10.27
C THR A 28 -4.70 -23.99 11.72
N ARG A 29 -5.51 -24.46 12.65
CA ARG A 29 -5.45 -24.04 14.07
C ARG A 29 -4.12 -24.35 14.74
N ASN A 30 -3.49 -25.47 14.39
CA ASN A 30 -2.18 -25.85 14.90
C ASN A 30 -1.03 -25.26 14.06
N GLN A 31 -1.28 -24.86 12.84
CA GLN A 31 -0.33 -24.33 11.90
C GLN A 31 -0.96 -23.20 11.08
N PRO A 32 -1.14 -22.02 11.69
CA PRO A 32 -1.85 -20.91 11.06
C PRO A 32 -1.26 -20.53 9.69
N LEU A 33 -2.15 -20.23 8.74
CA LEU A 33 -1.74 -19.60 7.49
C LEU A 33 -1.18 -18.23 7.82
N LYS A 34 0.07 -18.01 7.49
CA LYS A 34 0.78 -16.76 7.79
C LYS A 34 0.92 -15.93 6.52
N GLN A 35 0.64 -14.65 6.63
CA GLN A 35 0.75 -13.72 5.53
C GLN A 35 1.33 -12.39 6.01
N LYS A 36 2.47 -11.99 5.46
CA LYS A 36 3.07 -10.70 5.75
C LYS A 36 2.34 -9.62 4.95
N LEU A 37 1.80 -8.63 5.63
CA LEU A 37 1.12 -7.48 5.02
C LEU A 37 2.09 -6.30 4.86
N PRO A 38 1.78 -5.32 4.00
CA PRO A 38 2.60 -4.12 3.84
C PRO A 38 2.77 -3.35 5.16
N GLU A 39 3.91 -2.68 5.31
CA GLU A 39 4.15 -1.80 6.46
C GLU A 39 3.27 -0.54 6.39
N GLY A 40 2.94 0.00 7.55
CA GLY A 40 2.13 1.21 7.65
C GLY A 40 0.65 1.02 7.30
N LEU A 41 0.16 -0.21 7.21
CA LEU A 41 -1.26 -0.45 7.00
C LEU A 41 -2.09 0.05 8.18
N GLU A 42 -3.27 0.55 7.86
CA GLU A 42 -4.27 1.03 8.80
C GLU A 42 -5.63 0.35 8.55
N ASN A 43 -6.50 0.38 9.55
CA ASN A 43 -7.90 -0.05 9.42
C ASN A 43 -8.07 -1.44 8.79
N PHE A 44 -7.27 -2.40 9.25
CA PHE A 44 -7.42 -3.79 8.82
C PHE A 44 -8.80 -4.35 9.16
N ARG A 45 -9.42 -5.02 8.19
CA ARG A 45 -10.70 -5.70 8.36
C ARG A 45 -10.66 -7.06 7.66
N MET A 46 -11.03 -8.10 8.39
CA MET A 46 -11.36 -9.37 7.76
C MET A 46 -12.81 -9.30 7.26
N MET A 47 -13.02 -9.65 6.00
CA MET A 47 -14.35 -9.75 5.42
C MET A 47 -14.85 -11.20 5.54
N GLU A 48 -16.15 -11.41 5.45
CA GLU A 48 -16.70 -12.75 5.52
C GLU A 48 -16.20 -13.64 4.37
N SER A 49 -15.82 -14.86 4.72
CA SER A 49 -15.53 -15.88 3.72
C SER A 49 -16.81 -16.33 3.02
N SER A 50 -16.71 -16.73 1.77
CA SER A 50 -17.80 -17.34 1.00
C SER A 50 -18.40 -18.59 1.65
N SER A 51 -17.72 -19.19 2.63
CA SER A 51 -18.19 -20.35 3.40
C SER A 51 -19.10 -20.01 4.59
N GLY A 52 -19.33 -18.72 4.90
CA GLY A 52 -20.08 -18.27 6.08
C GLY A 52 -19.42 -18.62 7.43
N ALA A 53 -18.22 -19.20 7.41
CA ALA A 53 -17.48 -19.52 8.62
C ALA A 53 -16.79 -18.28 9.19
N VAL A 54 -16.86 -18.13 10.51
CA VAL A 54 -16.11 -17.07 11.22
C VAL A 54 -14.63 -17.38 11.09
N ILE A 55 -13.87 -16.48 10.45
CA ILE A 55 -12.43 -16.59 10.31
C ILE A 55 -11.77 -16.11 11.59
N GLN A 56 -11.13 -17.00 12.32
CA GLN A 56 -10.27 -16.61 13.43
C GLN A 56 -8.96 -16.08 12.86
N HIS A 57 -8.61 -14.86 13.23
CA HIS A 57 -7.42 -14.20 12.73
C HIS A 57 -6.77 -13.33 13.79
N TYR A 58 -5.47 -13.17 13.66
CA TYR A 58 -4.65 -12.30 14.51
C TYR A 58 -3.69 -11.51 13.62
N LEU A 59 -3.62 -10.20 13.84
CA LEU A 59 -2.67 -9.33 13.16
C LEU A 59 -1.66 -8.81 14.19
N GLU A 60 -0.41 -9.19 14.04
CA GLU A 60 0.67 -8.79 14.92
C GLU A 60 1.91 -8.43 14.09
N ASN A 61 2.43 -7.21 14.25
CA ASN A 61 3.61 -6.71 13.52
C ASN A 61 3.52 -6.94 11.99
N ASN A 62 2.37 -6.60 11.40
CA ASN A 62 2.05 -6.81 9.98
C ASN A 62 2.03 -8.28 9.54
N LEU A 63 2.10 -9.22 10.46
CA LEU A 63 1.94 -10.64 10.19
C LEU A 63 0.49 -11.05 10.50
N LEU A 64 -0.28 -11.29 9.45
CA LEU A 64 -1.61 -11.85 9.55
C LEU A 64 -1.51 -13.37 9.73
N LYS A 65 -2.09 -13.88 10.81
CA LYS A 65 -2.24 -15.31 11.10
C LYS A 65 -3.72 -15.67 10.97
N ILE A 66 -4.03 -16.69 10.20
CA ILE A 66 -5.40 -17.13 9.95
C ILE A 66 -5.53 -18.57 10.41
N GLU A 67 -6.49 -18.81 11.31
CA GLU A 67 -6.81 -20.12 11.87
C GLU A 67 -8.20 -20.51 11.40
N GLN A 68 -8.26 -21.42 10.44
CA GLN A 68 -9.51 -21.85 9.84
C GLN A 68 -9.40 -23.28 9.29
N ASP A 69 -10.52 -23.96 9.23
CA ASP A 69 -10.64 -25.21 8.49
C ASP A 69 -10.87 -24.91 7.01
N PHE A 70 -10.02 -25.44 6.15
CA PHE A 70 -10.16 -25.37 4.71
C PHE A 70 -10.70 -26.70 4.18
N PRO A 71 -11.96 -26.74 3.71
CA PRO A 71 -12.52 -27.92 3.09
C PRO A 71 -11.77 -28.29 1.81
N THR A 72 -12.00 -29.49 1.29
CA THR A 72 -11.55 -29.87 -0.04
C THR A 72 -12.13 -28.95 -1.11
N GLY A 73 -11.38 -28.68 -2.16
CA GLY A 73 -11.75 -27.76 -3.24
C GLY A 73 -11.29 -26.33 -3.00
N ASN A 74 -12.06 -25.37 -3.50
CA ASN A 74 -11.67 -23.96 -3.51
C ASN A 74 -12.28 -23.22 -2.31
N SER A 75 -11.45 -22.42 -1.67
CA SER A 75 -11.82 -21.51 -0.59
C SER A 75 -11.32 -20.10 -0.91
N GLN A 76 -11.98 -19.10 -0.33
CA GLN A 76 -11.55 -17.70 -0.47
C GLN A 76 -11.44 -17.04 0.89
N ILE A 77 -10.39 -16.27 1.07
CA ILE A 77 -10.21 -15.39 2.21
C ILE A 77 -10.16 -13.97 1.65
N ILE A 78 -10.99 -13.10 2.21
CA ILE A 78 -11.07 -11.69 1.77
C ILE A 78 -10.76 -10.81 2.97
N TYR A 79 -9.83 -9.89 2.81
CA TYR A 79 -9.54 -8.87 3.80
C TYR A 79 -9.20 -7.55 3.13
N GLN A 80 -9.35 -6.48 3.89
CA GLN A 80 -9.18 -5.11 3.43
C GLN A 80 -8.34 -4.33 4.42
N TYR A 81 -7.54 -3.40 3.91
CA TYR A 81 -6.76 -2.47 4.71
C TYR A 81 -6.53 -1.16 3.95
N LEU A 82 -6.17 -0.12 4.68
CA LEU A 82 -5.78 1.17 4.12
C LEU A 82 -4.25 1.30 4.13
N LEU A 83 -3.73 1.96 3.11
CA LEU A 83 -2.33 2.40 3.06
C LEU A 83 -2.29 3.93 2.86
N PRO A 84 -1.53 4.66 3.68
CA PRO A 84 -1.34 6.09 3.48
C PRO A 84 -0.49 6.35 2.23
N ALA A 85 -0.89 7.34 1.44
CA ALA A 85 -0.19 7.77 0.25
C ALA A 85 0.52 9.10 0.48
N TRP A 86 1.76 9.24 -0.01
CA TRP A 86 2.52 10.47 0.08
C TRP A 86 2.54 11.19 -1.26
N PHE A 87 2.08 12.45 -1.27
CA PHE A 87 2.05 13.31 -2.47
C PHE A 87 1.43 12.66 -3.71
N GLY A 88 0.37 11.89 -3.50
CA GLY A 88 -0.36 11.25 -4.60
C GLY A 88 0.31 10.01 -5.18
N SER A 89 1.30 9.46 -4.48
CA SER A 89 1.99 8.25 -4.88
C SER A 89 2.15 7.27 -3.72
N LEU A 90 2.14 5.99 -4.03
CA LEU A 90 2.34 4.91 -3.07
C LEU A 90 3.07 3.75 -3.76
N GLU A 91 4.15 3.30 -3.16
CA GLU A 91 4.83 2.05 -3.54
C GLU A 91 4.29 0.91 -2.68
N ILE A 92 3.83 -0.15 -3.31
CA ILE A 92 3.36 -1.37 -2.64
C ILE A 92 4.40 -2.46 -2.86
N ASN A 93 4.93 -2.96 -1.74
CA ASN A 93 5.80 -4.11 -1.67
C ASN A 93 5.05 -5.24 -0.95
N ARG A 94 4.55 -6.21 -1.75
CA ARG A 94 3.72 -7.29 -1.24
C ARG A 94 4.48 -8.61 -1.30
N GLU A 95 4.85 -9.11 -0.14
CA GLU A 95 5.51 -10.40 0.02
C GLU A 95 4.48 -11.48 0.36
N PHE A 96 4.51 -12.59 -0.38
CA PHE A 96 3.63 -13.72 -0.16
C PHE A 96 4.43 -14.88 0.43
N ASN A 97 3.89 -15.50 1.47
CA ASN A 97 4.56 -16.60 2.18
C ASN A 97 4.27 -17.98 1.53
N PHE A 98 3.64 -17.99 0.38
CA PHE A 98 3.30 -19.19 -0.38
C PHE A 98 3.49 -18.94 -1.88
N SER A 99 3.62 -20.02 -2.63
CA SER A 99 3.69 -19.97 -4.08
C SER A 99 2.38 -19.44 -4.65
N LEU A 100 2.48 -18.52 -5.59
CA LEU A 100 1.34 -17.94 -6.30
C LEU A 100 1.35 -18.40 -7.75
N ASP A 101 0.24 -18.98 -8.17
CA ASP A 101 0.05 -19.30 -9.60
C ASP A 101 -0.15 -18.02 -10.41
N LYS A 102 -0.83 -17.04 -9.82
CA LYS A 102 -1.20 -15.80 -10.51
C LYS A 102 -1.56 -14.70 -9.53
N VAL A 103 -1.14 -13.48 -9.83
CA VAL A 103 -1.64 -12.27 -9.16
C VAL A 103 -2.36 -11.40 -10.18
N GLU A 104 -3.54 -10.95 -9.82
CA GLU A 104 -4.27 -9.92 -10.55
C GLU A 104 -4.42 -8.67 -9.68
N VAL A 105 -4.15 -7.51 -10.28
CA VAL A 105 -4.36 -6.20 -9.67
C VAL A 105 -5.44 -5.48 -10.49
N LEU A 106 -6.47 -5.02 -9.80
CA LEU A 106 -7.61 -4.33 -10.39
C LEU A 106 -7.72 -2.93 -9.79
N THR A 107 -7.96 -1.93 -10.63
CA THR A 107 -8.33 -0.58 -10.20
C THR A 107 -9.56 -0.11 -10.96
N PRO A 108 -10.48 0.63 -10.35
CA PRO A 108 -11.55 1.28 -11.09
C PRO A 108 -10.98 2.11 -12.24
N GLU A 109 -11.65 2.08 -13.39
CA GLU A 109 -11.27 2.93 -14.52
C GLU A 109 -11.36 4.41 -14.10
N GLY A 110 -10.28 5.14 -14.25
CA GLY A 110 -10.18 6.53 -13.83
C GLY A 110 -8.76 7.06 -13.92
N TYR A 111 -8.37 7.84 -12.93
CA TYR A 111 -7.09 8.58 -12.92
C TYR A 111 -5.94 7.82 -12.27
N LEU A 112 -6.18 6.73 -11.53
CA LEU A 112 -5.10 5.93 -10.95
C LEU A 112 -4.23 5.30 -12.05
N GLN A 113 -2.92 5.36 -11.85
CA GLN A 113 -1.95 4.72 -12.73
C GLN A 113 -1.13 3.70 -11.95
N ILE A 114 -0.99 2.50 -12.50
CA ILE A 114 -0.11 1.46 -11.99
C ILE A 114 1.13 1.37 -12.85
N LYS A 115 2.30 1.42 -12.21
CA LYS A 115 3.60 1.21 -12.84
C LYS A 115 4.33 0.07 -12.15
N SER A 116 4.74 -0.95 -12.92
CA SER A 116 5.49 -2.11 -12.42
C SER A 116 6.24 -2.79 -13.57
N GLU A 117 7.36 -3.39 -13.25
CA GLU A 117 8.08 -4.28 -14.17
C GLU A 117 7.53 -5.72 -14.13
N GLN A 118 6.82 -6.06 -13.04
CA GLN A 118 6.29 -7.39 -12.79
C GLN A 118 4.84 -7.57 -13.24
N LEU A 119 4.12 -6.46 -13.53
CA LEU A 119 2.73 -6.48 -13.94
C LEU A 119 2.59 -6.09 -15.42
N ILE A 120 1.72 -6.80 -16.13
CA ILE A 120 1.35 -6.50 -17.52
C ILE A 120 -0.12 -6.12 -17.53
N PHE A 121 -0.45 -5.01 -18.19
CA PHE A 121 -1.84 -4.65 -18.43
C PHE A 121 -2.53 -5.74 -19.25
N SER A 122 -3.65 -6.25 -18.75
CA SER A 122 -4.35 -7.39 -19.33
C SER A 122 -5.74 -7.05 -19.88
N GLY A 123 -6.18 -5.81 -19.71
CA GLY A 123 -7.45 -5.33 -20.28
C GLY A 123 -8.39 -4.72 -19.26
N LYS A 124 -9.67 -4.68 -19.61
CA LYS A 124 -10.75 -4.15 -18.77
C LYS A 124 -11.75 -5.25 -18.43
N GLN A 125 -12.30 -5.18 -17.23
CA GLN A 125 -13.37 -6.07 -16.76
C GLN A 125 -14.46 -5.22 -16.11
N SER A 126 -15.72 -5.54 -16.33
CA SER A 126 -16.84 -4.82 -15.71
C SER A 126 -17.54 -5.71 -14.70
N PHE A 127 -17.74 -5.16 -13.49
CA PHE A 127 -18.49 -5.79 -12.41
C PHE A 127 -19.48 -4.77 -11.85
N HIS A 128 -20.77 -5.11 -11.82
CA HIS A 128 -21.82 -4.26 -11.24
C HIS A 128 -21.71 -2.78 -11.67
N ASP A 129 -21.66 -2.53 -12.97
CA ASP A 129 -21.59 -1.17 -13.57
C ASP A 129 -20.26 -0.41 -13.33
N ILE A 130 -19.28 -1.02 -12.66
CA ILE A 130 -17.95 -0.46 -12.51
C ILE A 130 -17.00 -1.18 -13.46
N THR A 131 -16.28 -0.40 -14.28
CA THR A 131 -15.22 -0.92 -15.14
C THR A 131 -13.90 -0.86 -14.38
N TYR A 132 -13.20 -1.98 -14.35
CA TYR A 132 -11.87 -2.10 -13.73
C TYR A 132 -10.81 -2.29 -14.81
N LEU A 133 -9.71 -1.61 -14.66
CA LEU A 133 -8.46 -1.89 -15.35
C LEU A 133 -7.77 -3.05 -14.64
N THR A 134 -7.27 -4.02 -15.39
CA THR A 134 -6.70 -5.25 -14.84
C THR A 134 -5.26 -5.42 -15.30
N TRP A 135 -4.38 -5.69 -14.35
CA TRP A 135 -2.98 -6.08 -14.56
C TRP A 135 -2.77 -7.49 -14.01
N ARG A 136 -1.90 -8.24 -14.67
CA ARG A 136 -1.53 -9.60 -14.26
C ARG A 136 -0.04 -9.69 -14.01
N SER A 137 0.36 -10.50 -13.02
CA SER A 137 1.76 -10.80 -12.82
C SER A 137 2.33 -11.52 -14.04
N LYS A 138 3.56 -11.16 -14.40
CA LYS A 138 4.39 -12.01 -15.24
C LYS A 138 4.66 -13.30 -14.46
N ALA A 139 4.81 -14.43 -15.15
CA ALA A 139 5.30 -15.65 -14.53
C ALA A 139 6.65 -15.34 -13.89
N SER A 140 6.75 -15.49 -12.59
CA SER A 140 7.95 -15.19 -11.82
C SER A 140 8.01 -16.15 -10.63
N ASP A 141 9.21 -16.66 -10.36
CA ASP A 141 9.48 -17.45 -9.15
C ASP A 141 9.59 -16.57 -7.89
N SER A 142 9.37 -15.25 -8.02
CA SER A 142 9.45 -14.32 -6.92
C SER A 142 8.15 -14.26 -6.14
N ASN A 143 8.24 -14.46 -4.84
CA ASN A 143 7.14 -14.26 -3.90
C ASN A 143 6.91 -12.79 -3.54
N LEU A 144 7.67 -11.86 -4.12
CA LEU A 144 7.58 -10.43 -3.91
C LEU A 144 6.98 -9.75 -5.14
N LEU A 145 5.88 -9.05 -4.93
CA LEU A 145 5.25 -8.19 -5.92
C LEU A 145 5.48 -6.72 -5.55
N THR A 146 6.12 -5.98 -6.46
CA THR A 146 6.37 -4.54 -6.29
C THR A 146 5.71 -3.76 -7.41
N PHE A 147 4.96 -2.72 -7.05
CA PHE A 147 4.38 -1.79 -8.00
C PHE A 147 4.10 -0.44 -7.35
N THR A 148 4.08 0.60 -8.16
CA THR A 148 3.77 1.97 -7.74
C THR A 148 2.38 2.37 -8.25
N ILE A 149 1.59 2.95 -7.37
CA ILE A 149 0.33 3.61 -7.69
C ILE A 149 0.57 5.12 -7.69
N SER A 150 0.12 5.81 -8.71
CA SER A 150 0.23 7.27 -8.82
C SER A 150 -1.12 7.90 -9.17
N ASN A 151 -1.17 9.24 -9.08
CA ASN A 151 -2.39 10.04 -9.23
C ASN A 151 -3.44 9.78 -8.14
N ILE A 152 -3.00 9.41 -6.94
CA ILE A 152 -3.87 9.30 -5.77
C ILE A 152 -4.28 10.72 -5.35
N PRO A 153 -5.57 11.00 -5.11
CA PRO A 153 -6.01 12.31 -4.63
C PRO A 153 -5.33 12.67 -3.31
N VAL A 154 -4.82 13.89 -3.21
CA VAL A 154 -4.10 14.37 -2.03
C VAL A 154 -4.91 15.38 -1.25
N THR A 155 -4.71 15.42 0.07
CA THR A 155 -5.33 16.43 0.93
C THR A 155 -4.59 17.77 0.82
N SER A 156 -5.31 18.87 0.95
CA SER A 156 -4.70 20.21 1.04
C SER A 156 -3.72 20.33 2.22
N LEU A 157 -3.90 19.55 3.29
CA LEU A 157 -3.01 19.50 4.45
C LEU A 157 -1.62 18.96 4.12
N GLN A 158 -1.49 18.02 3.18
CA GLN A 158 -0.18 17.53 2.75
C GLN A 158 0.65 18.63 2.08
N TYR A 159 0.00 19.48 1.29
CA TYR A 159 0.66 20.63 0.66
C TYR A 159 0.96 21.76 1.64
N SER A 160 0.06 22.04 2.59
CA SER A 160 0.25 23.12 3.56
C SER A 160 1.40 22.87 4.53
N GLY A 161 1.60 21.60 4.95
CA GLY A 161 2.73 21.21 5.79
C GLY A 161 4.08 21.46 5.12
N VAL A 162 4.23 21.04 3.86
CA VAL A 162 5.49 21.23 3.10
C VAL A 162 5.73 22.70 2.76
N SER A 163 4.70 23.43 2.33
CA SER A 163 4.85 24.88 2.07
C SER A 163 5.21 25.66 3.31
N GLY A 164 4.72 25.29 4.49
CA GLY A 164 5.10 25.86 5.77
C GLY A 164 6.58 25.64 6.10
N VAL A 165 7.10 24.42 5.92
CA VAL A 165 8.52 24.09 6.15
C VAL A 165 9.42 24.85 5.16
N ILE A 166 9.06 24.93 3.88
CA ILE A 166 9.80 25.68 2.87
C ILE A 166 9.85 27.19 3.22
N LEU A 167 8.74 27.78 3.60
CA LEU A 167 8.67 29.17 4.03
C LEU A 167 9.55 29.45 5.25
N LEU A 168 9.48 28.61 6.29
CA LEU A 168 10.31 28.74 7.49
C LEU A 168 11.81 28.61 7.17
N SER A 169 12.20 27.68 6.31
CA SER A 169 13.59 27.52 5.89
C SER A 169 14.10 28.72 5.09
N LEU A 170 13.27 29.31 4.23
CA LEU A 170 13.56 30.53 3.48
C LEU A 170 13.77 31.73 4.43
N PHE A 171 12.86 31.91 5.41
CA PHE A 171 13.00 32.96 6.42
C PHE A 171 14.26 32.78 7.26
N ALA A 172 14.58 31.57 7.70
CA ALA A 172 15.81 31.29 8.44
C ALA A 172 17.07 31.62 7.62
N THR A 173 17.09 31.26 6.35
CA THR A 173 18.21 31.55 5.44
C THR A 173 18.39 33.04 5.24
N VAL A 174 17.31 33.79 5.03
CA VAL A 174 17.34 35.25 4.88
C VAL A 174 17.81 35.91 6.17
N ALA A 175 17.32 35.48 7.34
CA ALA A 175 17.74 36.01 8.64
C ALA A 175 19.25 35.81 8.87
N LEU A 176 19.75 34.59 8.60
CA LEU A 176 21.20 34.30 8.69
C LEU A 176 22.03 35.17 7.74
N PHE A 177 21.54 35.37 6.52
CA PHE A 177 22.25 36.25 5.55
C PHE A 177 22.32 37.70 6.03
N PHE A 178 21.22 38.23 6.60
CA PHE A 178 21.23 39.59 7.16
C PHE A 178 22.16 39.70 8.39
N GLN A 179 22.15 38.69 9.26
CA GLN A 179 23.03 38.66 10.45
C GLN A 179 24.50 38.61 10.03
N PHE A 180 24.85 37.84 9.02
CA PHE A 180 26.21 37.77 8.47
C PHE A 180 26.66 39.12 7.87
N ARG A 181 25.76 39.78 7.14
CA ARG A 181 26.03 41.09 6.54
C ARG A 181 26.24 42.21 7.59
N LEU A 182 25.47 42.18 8.67
CA LEU A 182 25.60 43.13 9.78
C LEU A 182 26.89 42.92 10.57
N ASN A 183 27.31 41.67 10.81
CA ASN A 183 28.56 41.37 11.50
C ASN A 183 29.79 41.75 10.67
N ASN A 184 29.73 41.58 9.35
CA ASN A 184 30.84 42.01 8.50
C ASN A 184 30.98 43.53 8.42
N LYS A 185 29.86 44.28 8.51
CA LYS A 185 29.92 45.76 8.55
C LYS A 185 30.58 46.26 9.84
N LYS A 186 30.33 45.67 10.99
CA LYS A 186 30.94 46.01 12.28
C LYS A 186 32.46 45.76 12.31
N ARG A 187 32.93 44.75 11.58
CA ARG A 187 34.38 44.43 11.49
C ARG A 187 35.19 45.39 10.65
N THR A 188 34.53 46.13 9.72
CA THR A 188 35.21 47.09 8.83
C THR A 188 35.30 48.49 9.46
N GLU A 189 34.61 48.75 10.60
CA GLU A 189 34.57 50.05 11.27
C GLU A 189 35.44 50.13 12.53
N GLU A 190 36.22 49.10 12.90
CA GLU A 190 37.22 49.18 13.96
C GLU A 190 38.45 49.96 13.44
N PRO A 191 38.70 51.17 13.93
CA PRO A 191 39.89 51.92 13.54
C PRO A 191 41.13 51.25 14.12
N THR A 192 42.09 50.96 13.24
CA THR A 192 43.46 50.58 13.61
C THR A 192 44.06 51.73 14.37
N ILE A 193 44.34 51.60 15.69
CA ILE A 193 45.14 52.50 16.52
C ILE A 193 46.61 52.17 16.31
#